data_0951c588d1e6ddfd830cdedd50d98a58
#
_entry.id   0951c588d1e6ddfd830cdedd50d98a58
#
_cell.length_a   1.000
_cell.length_b   1.000
_cell.length_c   1.000
_cell.angle_alpha   90.00
_cell.angle_beta   90.00
_cell.angle_gamma   90.00
#
_symmetry.space_group_name_H-M   'P 1'
#
loop_
_entity.id
_entity.type
_entity.pdbx_description
1 polymer ?
#
loop_
_entity_poly.entity_id
_entity_poly.type
_entity_poly.pdbx_seq_one_letter_code
_entity_poly.pdbx_strand_id
1 'polypeptide(L)'
;MQLRQLVKHMAVGATVASALLTPFFANAAPTEFKWKMVTTWPKNFPGLGTSANELASLITEMSDGRIKVKVYGAKELVGALETFDAVSRGTAEMGHGAAYYWKGKVPAGQFFAAVPFGLTAQEMNGWIYTGGGLKLWQEAYEPFGLIPMPAGNTGVQMGGWFNKQINSLDDLKGLKMRIPGLGGEVLKRAGGTPVLLPGSEIFPSLQSGTIDATEWVGPYNDMAFGLHKAAKFYYYPGWHEPGTTLEALINKKAFDKLPKDLQSIVMNATKVVNANMLSEYTSRNNTALERLVNEHGVTLLPYPKGVLEQIKQLSAQVVAEEANKDEMSKKVYASYKAYKEQAIKWHAISEQSYLNARNPQ
;
A
#
# COMPACT_ATOMS: atom_id res chain seq x y z
N MET A 1 51.01 -87.93 -41.63
CA MET A 1 51.44 -87.62 -42.99
C MET A 1 50.96 -86.22 -43.34
N GLN A 2 51.90 -85.34 -43.52
CA GLN A 2 51.87 -84.08 -44.29
C GLN A 2 50.81 -83.04 -43.93
N LEU A 3 51.21 -81.96 -43.53
CA LEU A 3 52.03 -80.78 -43.99
C LEU A 3 51.18 -79.59 -44.46
N ARG A 4 51.54 -78.46 -43.87
CA ARG A 4 51.57 -77.13 -44.51
C ARG A 4 50.26 -76.29 -44.44
N GLN A 5 50.27 -75.03 -44.29
CA GLN A 5 51.27 -73.92 -44.04
C GLN A 5 50.45 -72.68 -43.61
N LEU A 6 51.08 -71.99 -42.76
CA LEU A 6 50.97 -70.50 -42.57
C LEU A 6 50.41 -69.70 -43.75
N VAL A 7 49.48 -68.80 -43.47
CA VAL A 7 49.51 -67.42 -43.99
C VAL A 7 49.03 -66.44 -42.90
N LYS A 8 49.95 -65.55 -42.58
CA LYS A 8 49.64 -64.38 -41.75
C LYS A 8 48.91 -63.33 -42.61
N HIS A 9 47.81 -62.81 -42.12
CA HIS A 9 47.34 -61.49 -42.58
C HIS A 9 47.05 -60.65 -41.34
N MET A 10 47.88 -59.60 -41.22
CA MET A 10 47.67 -58.50 -40.31
C MET A 10 46.43 -57.71 -40.78
N ALA A 11 45.39 -57.68 -40.00
CA ALA A 11 44.33 -56.71 -40.12
C ALA A 11 44.56 -55.62 -39.11
N VAL A 12 44.96 -54.44 -39.60
CA VAL A 12 45.04 -53.18 -38.82
C VAL A 12 43.61 -52.72 -38.50
N GLY A 13 43.19 -52.94 -37.27
CA GLY A 13 41.93 -52.41 -36.77
C GLY A 13 42.07 -50.90 -36.41
N ALA A 14 41.56 -50.05 -37.31
CA ALA A 14 41.41 -48.63 -37.00
C ALA A 14 40.24 -48.41 -36.01
N THR A 15 40.57 -48.23 -34.77
CA THR A 15 39.60 -47.84 -33.71
C THR A 15 39.24 -46.36 -33.90
N VAL A 16 38.11 -46.09 -34.57
CA VAL A 16 37.53 -44.74 -34.63
C VAL A 16 36.96 -44.44 -33.25
N ALA A 17 37.66 -43.68 -32.45
CA ALA A 17 37.15 -43.07 -31.21
C ALA A 17 36.17 -41.94 -31.57
N SER A 18 34.88 -42.28 -31.63
CA SER A 18 33.81 -41.28 -31.69
C SER A 18 33.78 -40.52 -30.40
N ALA A 19 34.48 -39.38 -30.32
CA ALA A 19 34.33 -38.42 -29.25
C ALA A 19 32.89 -37.83 -29.35
N LEU A 20 31.98 -38.29 -28.51
CA LEU A 20 30.69 -37.68 -28.26
C LEU A 20 30.97 -36.29 -27.67
N LEU A 21 31.01 -35.26 -28.51
CA LEU A 21 30.91 -33.88 -28.14
C LEU A 21 29.49 -33.65 -27.58
N THR A 22 29.28 -33.95 -26.29
CA THR A 22 28.13 -33.38 -25.55
C THR A 22 28.32 -31.88 -25.51
N PRO A 23 27.39 -31.10 -26.08
CA PRO A 23 27.47 -29.66 -25.89
C PRO A 23 27.33 -29.38 -24.39
N PHE A 24 28.40 -28.97 -23.75
CA PHE A 24 28.34 -28.31 -22.43
C PHE A 24 27.55 -26.99 -22.67
N PHE A 25 26.23 -27.04 -22.45
CA PHE A 25 25.50 -25.83 -22.20
C PHE A 25 26.08 -25.30 -20.90
N ALA A 26 27.02 -24.35 -21.00
CA ALA A 26 27.42 -23.54 -19.90
C ALA A 26 26.15 -22.81 -19.47
N ASN A 27 25.45 -23.30 -18.43
CA ASN A 27 24.42 -22.56 -17.74
C ASN A 27 25.13 -21.33 -17.19
N ALA A 28 25.07 -20.21 -17.89
CA ALA A 28 25.47 -18.93 -17.34
C ALA A 28 24.72 -18.79 -16.02
N ALA A 29 25.45 -18.54 -14.94
CA ALA A 29 24.84 -18.33 -13.64
C ALA A 29 23.71 -17.30 -13.82
N PRO A 30 22.51 -17.56 -13.27
CA PRO A 30 21.37 -16.67 -13.47
C PRO A 30 21.75 -15.27 -12.96
N THR A 31 21.52 -14.25 -13.80
CA THR A 31 21.81 -12.85 -13.45
C THR A 31 21.06 -12.50 -12.17
N GLU A 32 21.79 -12.14 -11.12
CA GLU A 32 21.22 -11.73 -9.84
C GLU A 32 20.98 -10.22 -9.81
N PHE A 33 19.77 -9.82 -9.45
CA PHE A 33 19.38 -8.41 -9.25
C PHE A 33 19.30 -8.12 -7.74
N LYS A 34 20.06 -7.13 -7.28
CA LYS A 34 20.02 -6.70 -5.88
C LYS A 34 19.25 -5.38 -5.79
N TRP A 35 18.08 -5.44 -5.20
CA TRP A 35 17.20 -4.30 -5.03
C TRP A 35 17.13 -3.84 -3.58
N LYS A 36 17.04 -2.54 -3.39
CA LYS A 36 16.71 -1.88 -2.13
C LYS A 36 15.25 -1.44 -2.19
N MET A 37 14.52 -1.70 -1.11
CA MET A 37 13.18 -1.18 -0.88
C MET A 37 13.22 -0.24 0.32
N VAL A 38 12.85 1.02 0.14
CA VAL A 38 12.68 2.00 1.22
C VAL A 38 11.21 2.13 1.57
N THR A 39 10.88 2.36 2.85
CA THR A 39 9.47 2.42 3.28
C THR A 39 9.17 3.70 4.07
N THR A 40 7.91 4.12 4.04
CA THR A 40 7.40 5.19 4.91
C THR A 40 7.12 4.71 6.34
N TRP A 41 7.27 3.42 6.60
CA TRP A 41 6.94 2.77 7.86
C TRP A 41 8.18 2.47 8.69
N PRO A 42 8.06 2.47 10.03
CA PRO A 42 9.11 1.90 10.88
C PRO A 42 9.37 0.43 10.49
N LYS A 43 10.62 0.00 10.61
CA LYS A 43 10.99 -1.38 10.29
C LYS A 43 10.17 -2.37 11.13
N ASN A 44 9.68 -3.42 10.46
CA ASN A 44 8.87 -4.47 11.09
C ASN A 44 7.60 -3.97 11.80
N PHE A 45 7.15 -2.75 11.52
CA PHE A 45 5.90 -2.26 12.09
C PHE A 45 4.74 -3.18 11.67
N PRO A 46 3.88 -3.61 12.61
CA PRO A 46 2.80 -4.54 12.32
C PRO A 46 1.92 -4.09 11.13
N GLY A 47 1.57 -5.02 10.27
CA GLY A 47 0.81 -4.76 9.06
C GLY A 47 1.59 -3.98 7.99
N LEU A 48 1.96 -2.74 8.23
CA LEU A 48 2.60 -1.86 7.24
C LEU A 48 4.06 -2.26 6.94
N GLY A 49 4.89 -2.35 7.97
CA GLY A 49 6.31 -2.73 7.82
C GLY A 49 6.49 -4.20 7.51
N THR A 50 5.65 -5.07 8.11
CA THR A 50 5.69 -6.51 7.85
C THR A 50 5.24 -6.86 6.44
N SER A 51 4.27 -6.14 5.86
CA SER A 51 3.86 -6.36 4.45
C SER A 51 4.94 -5.92 3.46
N ALA A 52 5.73 -4.87 3.78
CA ALA A 52 6.88 -4.53 2.96
C ALA A 52 7.94 -5.65 2.98
N ASN A 53 8.16 -6.29 4.14
CA ASN A 53 9.03 -7.46 4.24
C ASN A 53 8.47 -8.66 3.48
N GLU A 54 7.16 -8.91 3.57
CA GLU A 54 6.47 -9.97 2.82
C GLU A 54 6.63 -9.77 1.32
N LEU A 55 6.44 -8.55 0.81
CA LEU A 55 6.66 -8.23 -0.59
C LEU A 55 8.09 -8.56 -1.04
N ALA A 56 9.07 -8.20 -0.23
CA ALA A 56 10.48 -8.51 -0.51
C ALA A 56 10.77 -10.02 -0.50
N SER A 57 10.22 -10.76 0.45
CA SER A 57 10.34 -12.21 0.53
C SER A 57 9.69 -12.90 -0.66
N LEU A 58 8.44 -12.54 -0.99
CA LEU A 58 7.72 -13.11 -2.13
C LEU A 58 8.46 -12.89 -3.45
N ILE A 59 8.97 -11.68 -3.69
CA ILE A 59 9.76 -11.41 -4.91
C ILE A 59 11.01 -12.30 -4.94
N THR A 60 11.69 -12.43 -3.80
CA THR A 60 12.93 -13.23 -3.71
C THR A 60 12.64 -14.72 -3.91
N GLU A 61 11.63 -15.25 -3.23
CA GLU A 61 11.25 -16.66 -3.29
C GLU A 61 10.71 -17.05 -4.67
N MET A 62 9.74 -16.31 -5.21
CA MET A 62 9.14 -16.59 -6.51
C MET A 62 10.14 -16.45 -7.66
N SER A 63 11.21 -15.66 -7.50
CA SER A 63 12.27 -15.51 -8.48
C SER A 63 13.40 -16.51 -8.34
N ASP A 64 13.30 -17.48 -7.42
CA ASP A 64 14.37 -18.41 -7.06
C ASP A 64 15.69 -17.68 -6.73
N GLY A 65 15.58 -16.57 -5.96
CA GLY A 65 16.70 -15.74 -5.55
C GLY A 65 17.32 -14.87 -6.65
N ARG A 66 16.77 -14.87 -7.87
CA ARG A 66 17.26 -14.01 -8.96
C ARG A 66 17.03 -12.52 -8.71
N ILE A 67 16.02 -12.16 -7.91
CA ILE A 67 15.87 -10.81 -7.36
C ILE A 67 15.96 -10.92 -5.83
N LYS A 68 16.98 -10.27 -5.26
CA LYS A 68 17.13 -10.15 -3.80
C LYS A 68 16.74 -8.74 -3.38
N VAL A 69 15.70 -8.61 -2.58
CA VAL A 69 15.19 -7.32 -2.11
C VAL A 69 15.55 -7.13 -0.65
N LYS A 70 16.32 -6.06 -0.36
CA LYS A 70 16.62 -5.64 1.03
C LYS A 70 15.74 -4.48 1.43
N VAL A 71 14.95 -4.67 2.50
CA VAL A 71 14.05 -3.64 3.03
C VAL A 71 14.78 -2.74 4.02
N TYR A 72 14.54 -1.44 3.87
CA TYR A 72 14.99 -0.38 4.77
C TYR A 72 13.75 0.35 5.31
N GLY A 73 13.56 0.29 6.61
CA GLY A 73 12.51 1.05 7.29
C GLY A 73 12.76 2.57 7.24
N ALA A 74 11.74 3.32 7.62
CA ALA A 74 11.83 4.78 7.71
C ALA A 74 13.03 5.22 8.54
N LYS A 75 13.81 6.17 8.03
CA LYS A 75 15.04 6.72 8.63
C LYS A 75 16.28 5.77 8.60
N GLU A 76 16.18 4.55 8.04
CA GLU A 76 17.36 3.68 7.89
C GLU A 76 18.24 4.08 6.69
N LEU A 77 17.64 4.48 5.57
CA LEU A 77 18.36 4.92 4.36
C LEU A 77 17.95 6.33 3.94
N VAL A 78 16.66 6.63 4.02
CA VAL A 78 16.06 7.95 3.73
C VAL A 78 14.98 8.26 4.76
N GLY A 79 14.58 9.54 4.87
CA GLY A 79 13.42 9.93 5.66
C GLY A 79 12.13 9.29 5.13
N ALA A 80 11.15 9.07 6.01
CA ALA A 80 9.90 8.40 5.66
C ALA A 80 9.20 9.03 4.44
N LEU A 81 9.09 10.35 4.40
CA LEU A 81 8.40 11.09 3.34
C LEU A 81 9.30 11.37 2.11
N GLU A 82 10.55 10.88 2.11
CA GLU A 82 11.49 10.97 0.99
C GLU A 82 11.47 9.73 0.09
N THR A 83 10.64 8.72 0.43
CA THR A 83 10.55 7.44 -0.29
C THR A 83 10.31 7.64 -1.79
N PHE A 84 9.37 8.51 -2.17
CA PHE A 84 9.07 8.80 -3.58
C PHE A 84 10.30 9.31 -4.34
N ASP A 85 11.00 10.30 -3.78
CA ASP A 85 12.18 10.89 -4.41
C ASP A 85 13.34 9.90 -4.49
N ALA A 86 13.55 9.10 -3.45
CA ALA A 86 14.59 8.10 -3.42
C ALA A 86 14.43 7.06 -4.55
N VAL A 87 13.19 6.61 -4.77
CA VAL A 87 12.90 5.65 -5.85
C VAL A 87 12.95 6.32 -7.22
N SER A 88 12.37 7.52 -7.38
CA SER A 88 12.40 8.26 -8.64
C SER A 88 13.83 8.53 -9.11
N ARG A 89 14.74 8.90 -8.21
CA ARG A 89 16.16 9.16 -8.51
C ARG A 89 17.00 7.89 -8.64
N GLY A 90 16.47 6.71 -8.31
CA GLY A 90 17.18 5.44 -8.36
C GLY A 90 18.13 5.19 -7.18
N THR A 91 17.96 5.90 -6.06
CA THR A 91 18.67 5.60 -4.80
C THR A 91 18.23 4.25 -4.24
N ALA A 92 16.96 3.89 -4.47
CA ALA A 92 16.39 2.59 -4.25
C ALA A 92 15.61 2.14 -5.50
N GLU A 93 15.53 0.84 -5.73
CA GLU A 93 14.81 0.26 -6.86
C GLU A 93 13.31 0.17 -6.58
N MET A 94 12.93 0.08 -5.30
CA MET A 94 11.54 0.02 -4.84
C MET A 94 11.29 0.92 -3.65
N GLY A 95 10.01 1.28 -3.45
CA GLY A 95 9.50 1.91 -2.24
C GLY A 95 8.16 1.31 -1.85
N HIS A 96 7.78 1.45 -0.58
CA HIS A 96 6.46 1.09 -0.07
C HIS A 96 5.90 2.24 0.77
N GLY A 97 4.70 2.72 0.42
CA GLY A 97 4.13 3.90 1.05
C GLY A 97 2.67 4.13 0.72
N ALA A 98 2.22 5.37 0.81
CA ALA A 98 0.87 5.77 0.43
C ALA A 98 0.89 7.00 -0.48
N ALA A 99 0.16 6.92 -1.59
CA ALA A 99 0.22 7.89 -2.68
C ALA A 99 -0.14 9.33 -2.27
N TYR A 100 -0.93 9.52 -1.24
CA TYR A 100 -1.28 10.86 -0.74
C TYR A 100 -0.12 11.60 -0.07
N TYR A 101 0.95 10.91 0.35
CA TYR A 101 2.11 11.59 0.97
C TYR A 101 2.86 12.49 -0.01
N TRP A 102 2.76 12.20 -1.29
CA TRP A 102 3.39 12.99 -2.36
C TRP A 102 2.42 13.86 -3.15
N LYS A 103 1.27 14.22 -2.55
CA LYS A 103 0.28 15.10 -3.21
C LYS A 103 0.84 16.43 -3.72
N GLY A 104 1.90 16.92 -3.10
CA GLY A 104 2.60 18.13 -3.55
C GLY A 104 3.35 17.95 -4.89
N LYS A 105 3.61 16.70 -5.32
CA LYS A 105 4.28 16.36 -6.58
C LYS A 105 3.29 15.77 -7.59
N VAL A 106 2.41 14.91 -7.12
CA VAL A 106 1.38 14.23 -7.90
C VAL A 106 0.04 14.44 -7.22
N PRO A 107 -0.66 15.56 -7.45
CA PRO A 107 -1.95 15.83 -6.82
C PRO A 107 -2.97 14.71 -7.04
N ALA A 108 -2.99 14.13 -8.25
CA ALA A 108 -3.84 12.98 -8.60
C ALA A 108 -3.58 11.72 -7.74
N GLY A 109 -2.39 11.59 -7.13
CA GLY A 109 -2.00 10.44 -6.31
C GLY A 109 -2.96 10.15 -5.16
N GLN A 110 -3.56 11.20 -4.59
CA GLN A 110 -4.49 11.08 -3.47
C GLN A 110 -5.70 10.17 -3.77
N PHE A 111 -6.18 10.21 -5.01
CA PHE A 111 -7.36 9.43 -5.43
C PHE A 111 -7.09 7.92 -5.48
N PHE A 112 -5.84 7.50 -5.62
CA PHE A 112 -5.44 6.08 -5.60
C PHE A 112 -5.19 5.55 -4.19
N ALA A 113 -5.04 6.43 -3.21
CA ALA A 113 -4.92 6.03 -1.80
C ALA A 113 -6.30 5.98 -1.13
N ALA A 114 -6.89 7.12 -0.82
CA ALA A 114 -8.20 7.20 -0.18
C ALA A 114 -8.92 8.51 -0.51
N VAL A 115 -10.24 8.41 -0.62
CA VAL A 115 -11.14 9.56 -0.83
C VAL A 115 -12.16 9.58 0.31
N PRO A 116 -12.35 10.69 1.01
CA PRO A 116 -13.38 10.80 2.05
C PRO A 116 -14.77 10.39 1.54
N PHE A 117 -15.46 9.51 2.30
CA PHE A 117 -16.72 8.88 1.89
C PHE A 117 -16.67 8.20 0.51
N GLY A 118 -15.49 7.69 0.18
CA GLY A 118 -15.17 7.09 -1.11
C GLY A 118 -15.41 5.58 -1.17
N LEU A 119 -14.62 4.94 -2.01
CA LEU A 119 -14.63 3.49 -2.24
C LEU A 119 -14.06 2.74 -1.04
N THR A 120 -14.70 1.64 -0.67
CA THR A 120 -14.15 0.66 0.29
C THR A 120 -12.99 -0.13 -0.33
N ALA A 121 -12.30 -0.95 0.46
CA ALA A 121 -11.13 -1.70 -0.01
C ALA A 121 -11.40 -2.54 -1.26
N GLN A 122 -12.49 -3.31 -1.27
CA GLN A 122 -12.82 -4.15 -2.41
C GLN A 122 -13.30 -3.33 -3.62
N GLU A 123 -13.99 -2.23 -3.40
CA GLU A 123 -14.35 -1.30 -4.46
C GLU A 123 -13.12 -0.62 -5.07
N MET A 124 -12.13 -0.23 -4.24
CA MET A 124 -10.83 0.27 -4.71
C MET A 124 -10.10 -0.76 -5.56
N ASN A 125 -10.06 -2.02 -5.12
CA ASN A 125 -9.49 -3.11 -5.90
C ASN A 125 -10.19 -3.26 -7.26
N GLY A 126 -11.52 -3.19 -7.28
CA GLY A 126 -12.32 -3.26 -8.50
C GLY A 126 -12.01 -2.12 -9.47
N TRP A 127 -11.95 -0.88 -8.97
CA TRP A 127 -11.58 0.27 -9.78
C TRP A 127 -10.16 0.18 -10.31
N ILE A 128 -9.20 -0.12 -9.43
CA ILE A 128 -7.78 -0.13 -9.81
C ILE A 128 -7.48 -1.26 -10.78
N TYR A 129 -7.85 -2.50 -10.48
CA TYR A 129 -7.47 -3.65 -11.30
C TYR A 129 -8.34 -3.84 -12.56
N THR A 130 -9.60 -3.43 -12.52
CA THR A 130 -10.58 -3.73 -13.59
C THR A 130 -11.22 -2.47 -14.17
N GLY A 131 -11.47 -1.46 -13.34
CA GLY A 131 -12.13 -0.21 -13.71
C GLY A 131 -11.22 0.83 -14.39
N GLY A 132 -9.96 0.48 -14.71
CA GLY A 132 -9.01 1.35 -15.41
C GLY A 132 -8.14 2.24 -14.51
N GLY A 133 -8.33 2.19 -13.19
CA GLY A 133 -7.59 3.01 -12.23
C GLY A 133 -6.08 2.80 -12.29
N LEU A 134 -5.60 1.55 -12.44
CA LEU A 134 -4.17 1.25 -12.49
C LEU A 134 -3.47 1.94 -13.67
N LYS A 135 -4.10 1.95 -14.85
CA LYS A 135 -3.53 2.63 -16.02
C LYS A 135 -3.40 4.15 -15.78
N LEU A 136 -4.40 4.75 -15.17
CA LEU A 136 -4.36 6.17 -14.81
C LEU A 136 -3.31 6.47 -13.75
N TRP A 137 -3.13 5.57 -12.79
CA TRP A 137 -2.09 5.71 -11.77
C TRP A 137 -0.70 5.66 -12.37
N GLN A 138 -0.45 4.70 -13.26
CA GLN A 138 0.80 4.59 -13.99
C GLN A 138 1.06 5.82 -14.88
N GLU A 139 0.04 6.34 -15.56
CA GLU A 139 0.13 7.57 -16.35
C GLU A 139 0.51 8.78 -15.47
N ALA A 140 -0.10 8.92 -14.29
CA ALA A 140 0.22 10.00 -13.35
C ALA A 140 1.66 9.96 -12.83
N TYR A 141 2.27 8.76 -12.76
CA TYR A 141 3.63 8.56 -12.23
C TYR A 141 4.70 8.47 -13.32
N GLU A 142 4.32 8.34 -14.59
CA GLU A 142 5.24 8.23 -15.72
C GLU A 142 6.27 9.39 -15.79
N PRO A 143 5.90 10.68 -15.56
CA PRO A 143 6.86 11.77 -15.60
C PRO A 143 7.99 11.67 -14.56
N PHE A 144 7.79 10.88 -13.52
CA PHE A 144 8.76 10.65 -12.43
C PHE A 144 9.58 9.37 -12.64
N GLY A 145 9.37 8.65 -13.72
CA GLY A 145 10.05 7.39 -14.00
C GLY A 145 9.69 6.27 -13.00
N LEU A 146 8.45 6.27 -12.53
CA LEU A 146 7.94 5.34 -11.53
C LEU A 146 6.81 4.48 -12.09
N ILE A 147 6.74 3.24 -11.62
CA ILE A 147 5.63 2.31 -11.85
C ILE A 147 4.96 2.07 -10.49
N PRO A 148 3.78 2.63 -10.23
CA PRO A 148 3.01 2.34 -9.03
C PRO A 148 2.22 1.03 -9.19
N MET A 149 2.11 0.28 -8.09
CA MET A 149 1.26 -0.90 -7.99
C MET A 149 0.58 -0.95 -6.61
N PRO A 150 -0.68 -1.38 -6.50
CA PRO A 150 -1.26 -1.68 -5.19
C PRO A 150 -0.44 -2.76 -4.49
N ALA A 151 -0.05 -2.51 -3.25
CA ALA A 151 0.75 -3.43 -2.45
C ALA A 151 0.32 -3.43 -0.97
N GLY A 152 -0.96 -3.24 -0.73
CA GLY A 152 -1.61 -3.28 0.57
C GLY A 152 -2.92 -2.51 0.56
N ASN A 153 -3.80 -2.86 1.49
CA ASN A 153 -5.00 -2.09 1.79
C ASN A 153 -5.32 -2.23 3.26
N THR A 154 -5.65 -1.12 3.92
CA THR A 154 -5.94 -1.10 5.36
C THR A 154 -7.37 -1.49 5.70
N GLY A 155 -8.26 -1.60 4.72
CA GLY A 155 -9.69 -1.64 4.96
C GLY A 155 -10.22 -0.29 5.45
N VAL A 156 -11.43 -0.30 5.99
CA VAL A 156 -12.03 0.89 6.61
C VAL A 156 -11.24 1.23 7.87
N GLN A 157 -10.77 2.46 7.94
CA GLN A 157 -10.03 2.95 9.10
C GLN A 157 -10.94 3.45 10.21
N MET A 158 -10.33 3.81 11.34
CA MET A 158 -11.01 4.50 12.44
C MET A 158 -10.95 6.01 12.26
N GLY A 159 -11.91 6.71 12.87
CA GLY A 159 -12.06 8.16 12.75
C GLY A 159 -10.98 8.99 13.46
N GLY A 160 -10.21 8.36 14.34
CA GLY A 160 -9.06 8.97 15.01
C GLY A 160 -9.15 9.03 16.52
N TRP A 161 -8.07 9.50 17.12
CA TRP A 161 -7.82 9.67 18.55
C TRP A 161 -7.87 11.14 18.93
N PHE A 162 -8.61 11.43 19.97
CA PHE A 162 -8.86 12.81 20.42
C PHE A 162 -8.66 12.94 21.91
N ASN A 163 -8.13 14.09 22.35
CA ASN A 163 -8.01 14.45 23.76
C ASN A 163 -9.29 15.10 24.33
N LYS A 164 -10.20 15.50 23.45
CA LYS A 164 -11.54 16.02 23.81
C LYS A 164 -12.62 15.31 22.99
N GLN A 165 -13.84 15.35 23.49
CA GLN A 165 -14.99 14.83 22.73
C GLN A 165 -15.38 15.77 21.60
N ILE A 166 -15.85 15.20 20.52
CA ILE A 166 -16.39 15.90 19.34
C ILE A 166 -17.90 15.74 19.35
N ASN A 167 -18.60 16.80 19.70
CA ASN A 167 -20.06 16.84 19.80
C ASN A 167 -20.70 17.63 18.64
N SER A 168 -19.92 18.53 18.03
CA SER A 168 -20.34 19.38 16.93
C SER A 168 -19.19 19.64 15.97
N LEU A 169 -19.45 20.16 14.78
CA LEU A 169 -18.43 20.56 13.83
C LEU A 169 -17.52 21.67 14.39
N ASP A 170 -18.06 22.50 15.29
CA ASP A 170 -17.30 23.58 15.91
C ASP A 170 -16.15 23.07 16.80
N ASP A 171 -16.25 21.86 17.32
CA ASP A 171 -15.17 21.21 18.07
C ASP A 171 -13.93 20.91 17.22
N LEU A 172 -14.05 20.94 15.89
CA LEU A 172 -12.93 20.82 14.98
C LEU A 172 -12.20 22.14 14.72
N LYS A 173 -12.81 23.28 15.07
CA LYS A 173 -12.19 24.60 14.86
C LYS A 173 -10.93 24.75 15.71
N GLY A 174 -9.84 25.13 15.07
CA GLY A 174 -8.52 25.28 15.70
C GLY A 174 -7.85 23.96 16.12
N LEU A 175 -8.50 22.79 15.93
CA LEU A 175 -7.94 21.49 16.28
C LEU A 175 -6.71 21.18 15.43
N LYS A 176 -5.56 21.00 16.06
CA LYS A 176 -4.34 20.55 15.41
C LYS A 176 -4.37 19.02 15.32
N MET A 177 -4.61 18.49 14.15
CA MET A 177 -4.72 17.05 13.95
C MET A 177 -3.74 16.55 12.88
N ARG A 178 -3.01 15.49 13.20
CA ARG A 178 -2.30 14.76 12.18
C ARG A 178 -3.30 13.98 11.33
N ILE A 179 -3.41 14.38 10.07
CA ILE A 179 -4.28 13.74 9.09
C ILE A 179 -3.76 14.05 7.68
N PRO A 180 -3.42 13.05 6.84
CA PRO A 180 -2.89 13.25 5.50
C PRO A 180 -3.98 13.45 4.43
N GLY A 181 -3.54 13.70 3.22
CA GLY A 181 -4.34 13.62 2.01
C GLY A 181 -5.58 14.51 1.98
N LEU A 182 -6.63 14.01 1.37
CA LEU A 182 -7.92 14.70 1.24
C LEU A 182 -8.62 14.89 2.59
N GLY A 183 -8.44 13.96 3.53
CA GLY A 183 -8.97 14.11 4.90
C GLY A 183 -8.44 15.38 5.59
N GLY A 184 -7.16 15.68 5.40
CA GLY A 184 -6.55 16.92 5.89
C GLY A 184 -7.16 18.18 5.28
N GLU A 185 -7.44 18.18 3.97
CA GLU A 185 -8.10 19.33 3.32
C GLU A 185 -9.54 19.52 3.81
N VAL A 186 -10.26 18.43 4.10
CA VAL A 186 -11.60 18.50 4.70
C VAL A 186 -11.54 19.05 6.12
N LEU A 187 -10.60 18.58 6.96
CA LEU A 187 -10.39 19.12 8.30
C LEU A 187 -10.08 20.62 8.26
N LYS A 188 -9.22 21.05 7.32
CA LYS A 188 -8.91 22.47 7.10
C LYS A 188 -10.17 23.27 6.76
N ARG A 189 -11.02 22.75 5.89
CA ARG A 189 -12.29 23.37 5.51
C ARG A 189 -13.27 23.45 6.70
N ALA A 190 -13.22 22.50 7.62
CA ALA A 190 -13.97 22.50 8.86
C ALA A 190 -13.40 23.46 9.94
N GLY A 191 -12.30 24.16 9.63
CA GLY A 191 -11.66 25.12 10.53
C GLY A 191 -10.53 24.54 11.40
N GLY A 192 -10.15 23.28 11.22
CA GLY A 192 -9.02 22.67 11.90
C GLY A 192 -7.69 22.95 11.21
N THR A 193 -6.60 22.50 11.82
CA THR A 193 -5.22 22.66 11.34
C THR A 193 -4.62 21.27 11.08
N PRO A 194 -4.66 20.77 9.83
CA PRO A 194 -4.04 19.49 9.51
C PRO A 194 -2.52 19.60 9.55
N VAL A 195 -1.88 18.55 10.07
CA VAL A 195 -0.42 18.41 10.13
C VAL A 195 -0.04 17.07 9.51
N LEU A 196 0.97 17.04 8.65
CA LEU A 196 1.55 15.81 8.13
C LEU A 196 2.80 15.43 8.93
N LEU A 197 2.75 14.32 9.64
CA LEU A 197 3.86 13.74 10.39
C LEU A 197 4.09 12.28 9.95
N PRO A 198 5.35 11.84 9.87
CA PRO A 198 5.66 10.42 9.74
C PRO A 198 5.16 9.63 10.96
N GLY A 199 4.82 8.34 10.77
CA GLY A 199 4.24 7.51 11.83
C GLY A 199 5.02 7.53 13.15
N SER A 200 6.35 7.47 13.09
CA SER A 200 7.21 7.49 14.30
C SER A 200 7.15 8.79 15.11
N GLU A 201 6.58 9.86 14.57
CA GLU A 201 6.48 11.17 15.22
C GLU A 201 5.09 11.45 15.80
N ILE A 202 4.11 10.59 15.49
CA ILE A 202 2.71 10.80 15.91
C ILE A 202 2.57 10.69 17.42
N PHE A 203 2.99 9.56 18.01
CA PHE A 203 2.83 9.35 19.46
C PHE A 203 3.50 10.43 20.30
N PRO A 204 4.78 10.78 20.09
CA PRO A 204 5.42 11.84 20.88
C PRO A 204 4.75 13.21 20.68
N SER A 205 4.27 13.52 19.47
CA SER A 205 3.57 14.79 19.20
C SER A 205 2.20 14.87 19.88
N LEU A 206 1.47 13.75 19.91
CA LEU A 206 0.18 13.66 20.61
C LEU A 206 0.37 13.71 22.14
N GLN A 207 1.38 13.01 22.65
CA GLN A 207 1.70 12.97 24.08
C GLN A 207 2.16 14.33 24.62
N SER A 208 2.94 15.08 23.84
CA SER A 208 3.41 16.43 24.23
C SER A 208 2.36 17.53 24.05
N GLY A 209 1.23 17.25 23.39
CA GLY A 209 0.23 18.25 23.03
C GLY A 209 0.65 19.15 21.86
N THR A 210 1.68 18.78 21.10
CA THR A 210 2.04 19.45 19.84
C THR A 210 0.92 19.32 18.83
N ILE A 211 0.21 18.18 18.83
CA ILE A 211 -1.05 17.95 18.16
C ILE A 211 -2.13 17.55 19.17
N ASP A 212 -3.38 17.92 18.91
CA ASP A 212 -4.53 17.66 19.76
C ASP A 212 -5.22 16.33 19.44
N ALA A 213 -5.04 15.86 18.22
CA ALA A 213 -5.66 14.65 17.68
C ALA A 213 -4.80 14.03 16.57
N THR A 214 -5.07 12.78 16.31
CA THR A 214 -4.46 12.05 15.18
C THR A 214 -5.41 10.97 14.66
N GLU A 215 -5.31 10.65 13.39
CA GLU A 215 -5.65 9.34 12.87
C GLU A 215 -4.36 8.57 12.53
N TRP A 216 -4.46 7.26 12.37
CA TRP A 216 -3.38 6.47 11.79
C TRP A 216 -3.93 5.38 10.88
N VAL A 217 -4.47 4.29 11.41
CA VAL A 217 -5.13 3.25 10.63
C VAL A 217 -6.36 2.70 11.35
N GLY A 218 -6.14 1.96 12.42
CA GLY A 218 -7.17 1.27 13.15
C GLY A 218 -6.60 0.51 14.35
N PRO A 219 -7.43 -0.23 15.10
CA PRO A 219 -7.07 -0.78 16.41
C PRO A 219 -5.74 -1.50 16.46
N TYR A 220 -5.45 -2.34 15.45
CA TYR A 220 -4.23 -3.13 15.38
C TYR A 220 -2.96 -2.28 15.35
N ASN A 221 -2.92 -1.31 14.45
CA ASN A 221 -1.77 -0.41 14.33
C ASN A 221 -1.71 0.65 15.42
N ASP A 222 -2.86 1.20 15.78
CA ASP A 222 -2.96 2.29 16.74
C ASP A 222 -2.55 1.83 18.14
N MET A 223 -2.91 0.58 18.49
CA MET A 223 -2.43 -0.07 19.71
C MET A 223 -0.91 -0.29 19.67
N ALA A 224 -0.34 -0.69 18.53
CA ALA A 224 1.10 -0.89 18.37
C ALA A 224 1.90 0.41 18.53
N PHE A 225 1.35 1.55 18.11
CA PHE A 225 1.93 2.88 18.40
C PHE A 225 1.66 3.38 19.81
N GLY A 226 0.79 2.71 20.56
CA GLY A 226 0.43 3.13 21.93
C GLY A 226 -0.42 4.40 21.99
N LEU A 227 -1.17 4.74 20.92
CA LEU A 227 -1.95 5.99 20.84
C LEU A 227 -2.94 6.13 21.98
N HIS A 228 -3.49 5.02 22.50
CA HIS A 228 -4.34 4.95 23.68
C HIS A 228 -3.71 5.49 24.97
N LYS A 229 -2.37 5.60 25.03
CA LYS A 229 -1.66 6.18 26.18
C LYS A 229 -1.61 7.69 26.12
N ALA A 230 -1.82 8.28 24.93
CA ALA A 230 -1.75 9.72 24.71
C ALA A 230 -3.10 10.38 24.46
N ALA A 231 -4.14 9.63 24.07
CA ALA A 231 -5.49 10.11 23.87
C ALA A 231 -6.54 9.11 24.39
N LYS A 232 -7.71 9.60 24.83
CA LYS A 232 -8.74 8.78 25.50
C LYS A 232 -9.92 8.43 24.60
N PHE A 233 -10.27 9.30 23.66
CA PHE A 233 -11.47 9.16 22.85
C PHE A 233 -11.10 8.63 21.48
N TYR A 234 -11.68 7.49 21.10
CA TYR A 234 -11.43 6.81 19.83
C TYR A 234 -12.71 6.78 19.01
N TYR A 235 -12.69 7.46 17.87
CA TYR A 235 -13.88 7.68 17.05
C TYR A 235 -13.99 6.73 15.86
N TYR A 236 -15.23 6.45 15.47
CA TYR A 236 -15.59 5.72 14.26
C TYR A 236 -16.83 6.34 13.58
N PRO A 237 -17.05 6.05 12.27
CA PRO A 237 -16.16 5.40 11.33
C PRO A 237 -15.03 6.32 10.81
N GLY A 238 -14.02 5.74 10.16
CA GLY A 238 -12.97 6.47 9.45
C GLY A 238 -13.47 7.06 8.13
N TRP A 239 -14.24 8.13 8.23
CA TRP A 239 -14.89 8.80 7.11
C TRP A 239 -13.92 9.26 6.01
N HIS A 240 -12.67 9.53 6.37
CA HIS A 240 -11.62 10.04 5.52
C HIS A 240 -10.91 8.94 4.71
N GLU A 241 -10.82 7.72 5.24
CA GLU A 241 -10.09 6.59 4.65
C GLU A 241 -10.90 5.27 4.71
N PRO A 242 -11.93 5.13 3.85
CA PRO A 242 -12.78 3.94 3.88
C PRO A 242 -12.17 2.68 3.26
N GLY A 243 -10.99 2.80 2.61
CA GLY A 243 -10.33 1.67 1.95
C GLY A 243 -8.96 2.08 1.39
N THR A 244 -8.04 2.44 2.28
CA THR A 244 -6.76 3.02 1.87
C THR A 244 -5.86 2.00 1.20
N THR A 245 -5.62 2.21 -0.09
CA THR A 245 -4.65 1.43 -0.85
C THR A 245 -3.25 1.95 -0.60
N LEU A 246 -2.34 1.04 -0.27
CA LEU A 246 -0.91 1.31 -0.19
C LEU A 246 -0.23 0.90 -1.50
N GLU A 247 0.90 1.55 -1.77
CA GLU A 247 1.60 1.35 -3.03
C GLU A 247 2.99 0.76 -2.87
N ALA A 248 3.37 -0.08 -3.82
CA ALA A 248 4.75 -0.29 -4.18
C ALA A 248 5.11 0.70 -5.29
N LEU A 249 6.14 1.49 -5.04
CA LEU A 249 6.79 2.34 -6.03
C LEU A 249 7.93 1.55 -6.65
N ILE A 250 8.02 1.49 -7.97
CA ILE A 250 9.08 0.75 -8.65
C ILE A 250 9.80 1.71 -9.60
N ASN A 251 11.12 1.81 -9.50
CA ASN A 251 11.92 2.59 -10.44
C ASN A 251 11.84 1.94 -11.83
N LYS A 252 11.32 2.68 -12.80
CA LYS A 252 11.08 2.17 -14.16
C LYS A 252 12.35 1.65 -14.83
N LYS A 253 13.48 2.35 -14.67
CA LYS A 253 14.76 1.92 -15.27
C LYS A 253 15.27 0.61 -14.66
N ALA A 254 15.06 0.40 -13.36
CA ALA A 254 15.42 -0.85 -12.70
C ALA A 254 14.48 -2.00 -13.15
N PHE A 255 13.19 -1.73 -13.26
CA PHE A 255 12.19 -2.68 -13.72
C PHE A 255 12.42 -3.13 -15.16
N ASP A 256 12.71 -2.19 -16.08
CA ASP A 256 12.93 -2.46 -17.50
C ASP A 256 14.17 -3.33 -17.78
N LYS A 257 15.12 -3.39 -16.82
CA LYS A 257 16.29 -4.31 -16.90
C LYS A 257 15.95 -5.76 -16.58
N LEU A 258 14.81 -6.01 -15.95
CA LEU A 258 14.39 -7.36 -15.61
C LEU A 258 13.91 -8.11 -16.86
N PRO A 259 14.23 -9.40 -16.99
CA PRO A 259 13.54 -10.30 -17.93
C PRO A 259 12.03 -10.31 -17.66
N LYS A 260 11.23 -10.65 -18.66
CA LYS A 260 9.76 -10.59 -18.60
C LYS A 260 9.14 -11.46 -17.50
N ASP A 261 9.71 -12.61 -17.23
CA ASP A 261 9.29 -13.49 -16.14
C ASP A 261 9.48 -12.83 -14.78
N LEU A 262 10.63 -12.17 -14.55
CA LEU A 262 10.91 -11.43 -13.31
C LEU A 262 10.03 -10.19 -13.17
N GLN A 263 9.75 -9.48 -14.28
CA GLN A 263 8.76 -8.39 -14.26
C GLN A 263 7.39 -8.90 -13.80
N SER A 264 6.96 -10.05 -14.34
CA SER A 264 5.69 -10.68 -13.96
C SER A 264 5.66 -11.09 -12.48
N ILE A 265 6.77 -11.61 -11.96
CA ILE A 265 6.90 -11.95 -10.53
C ILE A 265 6.70 -10.72 -9.65
N VAL A 266 7.43 -9.62 -9.93
CA VAL A 266 7.31 -8.38 -9.17
C VAL A 266 5.87 -7.87 -9.17
N MET A 267 5.23 -7.82 -10.34
CA MET A 267 3.85 -7.34 -10.49
C MET A 267 2.81 -8.20 -9.78
N ASN A 268 3.01 -9.53 -9.72
CA ASN A 268 2.06 -10.41 -9.04
C ASN A 268 2.31 -10.49 -7.53
N ALA A 269 3.55 -10.39 -7.07
CA ALA A 269 3.86 -10.30 -5.65
C ALA A 269 3.15 -9.10 -4.99
N THR A 270 3.03 -7.95 -5.66
CA THR A 270 2.28 -6.80 -5.13
C THR A 270 0.81 -7.09 -4.92
N LYS A 271 0.18 -7.85 -5.84
CA LYS A 271 -1.24 -8.24 -5.71
C LYS A 271 -1.47 -9.19 -4.52
N VAL A 272 -0.54 -10.13 -4.31
CA VAL A 272 -0.61 -11.05 -3.17
C VAL A 272 -0.57 -10.27 -1.86
N VAL A 273 0.40 -9.36 -1.72
CA VAL A 273 0.53 -8.53 -0.51
C VAL A 273 -0.67 -7.62 -0.30
N ASN A 274 -1.24 -7.06 -1.37
CA ASN A 274 -2.46 -6.26 -1.29
C ASN A 274 -3.63 -7.04 -0.68
N ALA A 275 -3.82 -8.29 -1.07
CA ALA A 275 -4.86 -9.16 -0.52
C ALA A 275 -4.56 -9.62 0.91
N ASN A 276 -3.30 -10.00 1.19
CA ASN A 276 -2.89 -10.51 2.48
C ASN A 276 -2.98 -9.43 3.57
N MET A 277 -2.54 -8.21 3.28
CA MET A 277 -2.64 -7.08 4.23
C MET A 277 -4.09 -6.82 4.61
N LEU A 278 -5.00 -6.72 3.65
CA LEU A 278 -6.43 -6.51 3.93
C LEU A 278 -6.99 -7.63 4.82
N SER A 279 -6.62 -8.88 4.57
CA SER A 279 -7.02 -10.04 5.38
C SER A 279 -6.46 -9.96 6.80
N GLU A 280 -5.19 -9.58 6.96
CA GLU A 280 -4.56 -9.39 8.26
C GLU A 280 -5.27 -8.30 9.08
N TYR A 281 -5.51 -7.13 8.49
CA TYR A 281 -6.21 -6.03 9.17
C TYR A 281 -7.63 -6.40 9.56
N THR A 282 -8.38 -7.03 8.65
CA THR A 282 -9.74 -7.50 8.94
C THR A 282 -9.78 -8.45 10.14
N SER A 283 -8.81 -9.35 10.23
CA SER A 283 -8.72 -10.31 11.33
C SER A 283 -8.25 -9.68 12.65
N ARG A 284 -7.16 -8.88 12.60
CA ARG A 284 -6.48 -8.41 13.82
C ARG A 284 -7.11 -7.18 14.44
N ASN A 285 -7.81 -6.35 13.68
CA ASN A 285 -8.47 -5.16 14.21
C ASN A 285 -9.52 -5.49 15.26
N ASN A 286 -10.26 -6.60 15.10
CA ASN A 286 -11.28 -7.01 16.08
C ASN A 286 -10.66 -7.27 17.45
N THR A 287 -9.67 -8.17 17.53
CA THR A 287 -8.99 -8.51 18.78
C THR A 287 -8.27 -7.30 19.40
N ALA A 288 -7.66 -6.44 18.57
CA ALA A 288 -7.01 -5.24 19.06
C ALA A 288 -8.02 -4.24 19.63
N LEU A 289 -9.20 -4.08 19.01
CA LEU A 289 -10.26 -3.21 19.53
C LEU A 289 -10.77 -3.70 20.90
N GLU A 290 -11.03 -5.00 21.04
CA GLU A 290 -11.44 -5.59 22.30
C GLU A 290 -10.43 -5.28 23.42
N ARG A 291 -9.14 -5.41 23.14
CA ARG A 291 -8.08 -5.10 24.10
C ARG A 291 -8.02 -3.61 24.42
N LEU A 292 -8.13 -2.73 23.43
CA LEU A 292 -8.15 -1.28 23.65
C LEU A 292 -9.29 -0.87 24.59
N VAL A 293 -10.47 -1.42 24.39
CA VAL A 293 -11.66 -1.09 25.22
C VAL A 293 -11.57 -1.76 26.59
N ASN A 294 -11.34 -3.07 26.65
CA ASN A 294 -11.49 -3.86 27.87
C ASN A 294 -10.24 -3.82 28.77
N GLU A 295 -9.04 -3.77 28.19
CA GLU A 295 -7.79 -3.79 28.96
C GLU A 295 -7.19 -2.38 29.16
N HIS A 296 -7.39 -1.47 28.19
CA HIS A 296 -6.78 -0.14 28.23
C HIS A 296 -7.78 1.00 28.52
N GLY A 297 -9.07 0.68 28.69
CA GLY A 297 -10.09 1.67 29.10
C GLY A 297 -10.35 2.77 28.08
N VAL A 298 -10.16 2.46 26.79
CA VAL A 298 -10.41 3.39 25.69
C VAL A 298 -11.91 3.67 25.57
N THR A 299 -12.29 4.93 25.47
CA THR A 299 -13.68 5.33 25.23
C THR A 299 -13.93 5.35 23.72
N LEU A 300 -14.59 4.30 23.23
CA LEU A 300 -15.01 4.17 21.83
C LEU A 300 -16.30 4.95 21.57
N LEU A 301 -16.30 5.87 20.63
CA LEU A 301 -17.41 6.75 20.32
C LEU A 301 -17.74 6.79 18.83
N PRO A 302 -19.03 6.74 18.44
CA PRO A 302 -19.43 7.13 17.10
C PRO A 302 -19.30 8.65 16.93
N TYR A 303 -18.95 9.11 15.74
CA TYR A 303 -19.19 10.52 15.42
C TYR A 303 -20.68 10.83 15.47
N PRO A 304 -21.09 11.98 16.05
CA PRO A 304 -22.48 12.40 15.97
C PRO A 304 -22.95 12.48 14.54
N LYS A 305 -24.19 12.02 14.27
CA LYS A 305 -24.76 11.95 12.91
C LYS A 305 -24.69 13.31 12.19
N GLY A 306 -25.05 14.40 12.89
CA GLY A 306 -25.00 15.74 12.31
C GLY A 306 -23.58 16.22 11.97
N VAL A 307 -22.54 15.75 12.71
CA VAL A 307 -21.14 16.02 12.38
C VAL A 307 -20.75 15.29 11.12
N LEU A 308 -21.06 13.99 11.00
CA LEU A 308 -20.76 13.20 9.79
C LEU A 308 -21.46 13.77 8.56
N GLU A 309 -22.72 14.21 8.66
CA GLU A 309 -23.45 14.82 7.55
C GLU A 309 -22.76 16.10 7.05
N GLN A 310 -22.34 16.97 7.97
CA GLN A 310 -21.61 18.20 7.62
C GLN A 310 -20.22 17.91 7.03
N ILE A 311 -19.46 16.97 7.61
CA ILE A 311 -18.17 16.55 7.07
C ILE A 311 -18.36 15.95 5.68
N LYS A 312 -19.41 15.18 5.43
CA LYS A 312 -19.73 14.61 4.10
C LYS A 312 -19.96 15.69 3.06
N GLN A 313 -20.70 16.76 3.42
CA GLN A 313 -20.91 17.90 2.52
C GLN A 313 -19.62 18.64 2.22
N LEU A 314 -18.80 18.92 3.23
CA LEU A 314 -17.48 19.54 3.07
C LEU A 314 -16.56 18.66 2.22
N SER A 315 -16.59 17.34 2.43
CA SER A 315 -15.80 16.38 1.65
C SER A 315 -16.14 16.42 0.17
N ALA A 316 -17.43 16.49 -0.18
CA ALA A 316 -17.84 16.57 -1.57
C ALA A 316 -17.30 17.84 -2.28
N GLN A 317 -17.30 18.98 -1.59
CA GLN A 317 -16.74 20.23 -2.08
C GLN A 317 -15.23 20.14 -2.24
N VAL A 318 -14.51 19.72 -1.20
CA VAL A 318 -13.05 19.61 -1.20
C VAL A 318 -12.56 18.65 -2.27
N VAL A 319 -13.19 17.47 -2.38
CA VAL A 319 -12.81 16.48 -3.40
C VAL A 319 -12.99 17.02 -4.82
N ALA A 320 -14.08 17.77 -5.09
CA ALA A 320 -14.31 18.39 -6.38
C ALA A 320 -13.28 19.49 -6.69
N GLU A 321 -12.91 20.30 -5.71
CA GLU A 321 -11.88 21.34 -5.86
C GLU A 321 -10.50 20.74 -6.10
N GLU A 322 -10.10 19.72 -5.31
CA GLU A 322 -8.82 19.03 -5.47
C GLU A 322 -8.73 18.33 -6.85
N ALA A 323 -9.84 17.74 -7.32
CA ALA A 323 -9.93 17.15 -8.65
C ALA A 323 -9.73 18.16 -9.78
N ASN A 324 -10.05 19.43 -9.57
CA ASN A 324 -9.93 20.47 -10.58
C ASN A 324 -8.57 21.20 -10.60
N LYS A 325 -7.61 20.80 -9.77
CA LYS A 325 -6.30 21.46 -9.68
C LYS A 325 -5.43 21.30 -10.93
N ASP A 326 -5.53 20.18 -11.61
CA ASP A 326 -4.78 19.88 -12.82
C ASP A 326 -5.54 18.87 -13.71
N GLU A 327 -5.11 18.75 -14.97
CA GLU A 327 -5.79 17.89 -15.95
C GLU A 327 -5.71 16.39 -15.58
N MET A 328 -4.60 15.95 -14.94
CA MET A 328 -4.47 14.57 -14.52
C MET A 328 -5.42 14.25 -13.37
N SER A 329 -5.53 15.14 -12.39
CA SER A 329 -6.49 15.03 -11.29
C SER A 329 -7.94 14.99 -11.79
N LYS A 330 -8.30 15.83 -12.75
CA LYS A 330 -9.63 15.79 -13.40
C LYS A 330 -9.91 14.45 -14.06
N LYS A 331 -8.94 13.96 -14.85
CA LYS A 331 -9.06 12.68 -15.57
C LYS A 331 -9.21 11.49 -14.61
N VAL A 332 -8.38 11.45 -13.57
CA VAL A 332 -8.42 10.39 -12.55
C VAL A 332 -9.75 10.42 -11.79
N TYR A 333 -10.14 11.59 -11.30
CA TYR A 333 -11.37 11.72 -10.54
C TYR A 333 -12.63 11.45 -11.36
N ALA A 334 -12.66 11.82 -12.63
CA ALA A 334 -13.78 11.48 -13.53
C ALA A 334 -13.98 9.94 -13.61
N SER A 335 -12.88 9.20 -13.79
CA SER A 335 -12.92 7.72 -13.79
C SER A 335 -13.34 7.15 -12.44
N TYR A 336 -12.73 7.64 -11.34
CA TYR A 336 -13.06 7.24 -9.98
C TYR A 336 -14.54 7.46 -9.67
N LYS A 337 -15.07 8.65 -9.97
CA LYS A 337 -16.46 9.03 -9.72
C LYS A 337 -17.43 8.14 -10.47
N ALA A 338 -17.19 7.94 -11.77
CA ALA A 338 -18.03 7.07 -12.60
C ALA A 338 -18.08 5.63 -12.07
N TYR A 339 -16.93 5.09 -11.65
CA TYR A 339 -16.86 3.76 -11.04
C TYR A 339 -17.60 3.73 -9.69
N LYS A 340 -17.37 4.72 -8.82
CA LYS A 340 -18.03 4.82 -7.51
C LYS A 340 -19.54 4.82 -7.63
N GLU A 341 -20.11 5.56 -8.59
CA GLU A 341 -21.56 5.62 -8.81
C GLU A 341 -22.15 4.23 -9.17
N GLN A 342 -21.40 3.41 -9.89
CA GLN A 342 -21.81 2.03 -10.21
C GLN A 342 -21.63 1.09 -9.00
N ALA A 343 -20.50 1.19 -8.32
CA ALA A 343 -20.19 0.37 -7.15
C ALA A 343 -21.21 0.56 -6.02
N ILE A 344 -21.60 1.79 -5.72
CA ILE A 344 -22.62 2.09 -4.71
C ILE A 344 -23.97 1.41 -5.04
N LYS A 345 -24.41 1.45 -6.30
CA LYS A 345 -25.67 0.81 -6.72
C LYS A 345 -25.63 -0.69 -6.51
N TRP A 346 -24.52 -1.32 -6.86
CA TRP A 346 -24.35 -2.75 -6.68
C TRP A 346 -24.27 -3.13 -5.20
N HIS A 347 -23.41 -2.46 -4.41
CA HIS A 347 -23.20 -2.80 -3.01
C HIS A 347 -24.44 -2.54 -2.15
N ALA A 348 -25.27 -1.57 -2.50
CA ALA A 348 -26.53 -1.33 -1.79
C ALA A 348 -27.47 -2.55 -1.80
N ILE A 349 -27.52 -3.31 -2.89
CA ILE A 349 -28.35 -4.52 -3.03
C ILE A 349 -27.61 -5.83 -2.72
N SER A 350 -26.30 -5.81 -2.65
CA SER A 350 -25.45 -6.97 -2.32
C SER A 350 -24.94 -6.93 -0.88
N GLU A 351 -23.72 -6.48 -0.67
CA GLU A 351 -23.04 -6.56 0.63
C GLU A 351 -23.76 -5.78 1.73
N GLN A 352 -24.20 -4.56 1.46
CA GLN A 352 -24.88 -3.75 2.47
C GLN A 352 -26.21 -4.37 2.88
N SER A 353 -27.03 -4.84 1.91
CA SER A 353 -28.27 -5.54 2.21
C SER A 353 -28.02 -6.81 3.01
N TYR A 354 -26.99 -7.58 2.66
CA TYR A 354 -26.62 -8.78 3.40
C TYR A 354 -26.15 -8.45 4.83
N LEU A 355 -25.27 -7.46 5.00
CA LEU A 355 -24.80 -7.04 6.31
C LEU A 355 -25.94 -6.56 7.22
N ASN A 356 -26.88 -5.81 6.67
CA ASN A 356 -28.06 -5.36 7.41
C ASN A 356 -28.96 -6.55 7.81
N ALA A 357 -29.13 -7.54 6.94
CA ALA A 357 -29.92 -8.75 7.24
C ALA A 357 -29.22 -9.66 8.26
N ARG A 358 -27.88 -9.78 8.19
CA ARG A 358 -27.08 -10.57 9.12
C ARG A 358 -27.04 -9.97 10.52
N ASN A 359 -26.99 -8.65 10.63
CA ASN A 359 -26.91 -7.91 11.88
C ASN A 359 -28.12 -6.95 11.97
N PRO A 360 -29.33 -7.48 12.25
CA PRO A 360 -30.51 -6.63 12.40
C PRO A 360 -30.29 -5.67 13.59
N GLN A 361 -30.58 -4.38 13.35
CA GLN A 361 -30.52 -3.34 14.40
C GLN A 361 -31.70 -3.44 15.34
#